data_ddebe1885bc1fc2c09a0a7b745899c94
#
_entry.id   ddebe1885bc1fc2c09a0a7b745899c94
#
_cell.length_a   1.000
_cell.length_b   1.000
_cell.length_c   1.000
_cell.angle_alpha   90.00
_cell.angle_beta   90.00
_cell.angle_gamma   90.00
#
_symmetry.space_group_name_H-M   'P 1'
#
loop_
_entity.id
_entity.type
_entity.pdbx_description
1 polymer ?
#
loop_
_entity_poly.entity_id
_entity_poly.type
_entity_poly.pdbx_seq_one_letter_code
_entity_poly.pdbx_strand_id
1 'polypeptide(L)'
;SIGLEVYPMDEAGYRQLAAAGVDSLTVYQETYDRALYDDLHPFGPKKDFDWRLGTPDRAGAAGLRSIGIGALLGLSDWRVEGFFVGLHARHLARTWWRSRVNVSFPRLRPADGGFAPLAPVSDAALVQLLCALRLLLPDSGLTLSTRESARLRDHLLPLGITQLSAGSCTAPGGYGHACEGGAQFAIDDDRDADQICAMLQAQGYDPVWKDWDRAFLEREAGC
;
A
#
# COMPACT_ATOMS: atom_id res chain seq x y z
N SER A 1 -13.26 9.05 -0.34
CA SER A 1 -12.53 8.36 -1.43
C SER A 1 -12.74 6.86 -1.37
N ILE A 2 -12.68 6.22 -2.51
CA ILE A 2 -12.82 4.76 -2.63
C ILE A 2 -11.49 4.21 -3.15
N GLY A 3 -10.83 3.39 -2.32
CA GLY A 3 -9.64 2.66 -2.68
C GLY A 3 -9.95 1.18 -2.88
N LEU A 4 -9.33 0.57 -3.88
CA LEU A 4 -9.47 -0.85 -4.17
C LEU A 4 -8.14 -1.57 -4.03
N GLU A 5 -8.20 -2.78 -3.49
CA GLU A 5 -7.15 -3.78 -3.54
C GLU A 5 -7.75 -5.05 -4.16
N VAL A 6 -7.54 -5.23 -5.45
CA VAL A 6 -8.16 -6.28 -6.27
C VAL A 6 -7.13 -6.95 -7.16
N TYR A 7 -7.47 -8.10 -7.74
CA TYR A 7 -6.62 -8.75 -8.74
C TYR A 7 -6.37 -7.81 -9.93
N PRO A 8 -5.17 -7.91 -10.56
CA PRO A 8 -4.84 -7.17 -11.77
C PRO A 8 -5.89 -7.32 -12.86
N MET A 9 -6.28 -6.20 -13.43
CA MET A 9 -7.20 -6.11 -14.58
C MET A 9 -6.51 -5.44 -15.76
N ASP A 10 -7.15 -5.46 -16.90
CA ASP A 10 -6.77 -4.66 -18.05
C ASP A 10 -7.11 -3.16 -17.84
N GLU A 11 -6.62 -2.32 -18.72
CA GLU A 11 -6.85 -0.88 -18.66
C GLU A 11 -8.35 -0.52 -18.80
N ALA A 12 -9.10 -1.28 -19.58
CA ALA A 12 -10.54 -1.05 -19.78
C ALA A 12 -11.31 -1.27 -18.48
N GLY A 13 -10.98 -2.32 -17.71
CA GLY A 13 -11.55 -2.56 -16.39
C GLY A 13 -11.25 -1.43 -15.41
N TYR A 14 -10.01 -0.93 -15.37
CA TYR A 14 -9.67 0.22 -14.53
C TYR A 14 -10.35 1.51 -14.95
N ARG A 15 -10.55 1.75 -16.25
CA ARG A 15 -11.36 2.89 -16.74
C ARG A 15 -12.81 2.82 -16.30
N GLN A 16 -13.41 1.63 -16.30
CA GLN A 16 -14.77 1.43 -15.79
C GLN A 16 -14.86 1.74 -14.29
N LEU A 17 -13.88 1.28 -13.50
CA LEU A 17 -13.81 1.56 -12.06
C LEU A 17 -13.65 3.07 -11.79
N ALA A 18 -12.76 3.74 -12.52
CA ALA A 18 -12.57 5.19 -12.42
C ALA A 18 -13.86 5.96 -12.75
N ALA A 19 -14.58 5.55 -13.81
CA ALA A 19 -15.86 6.13 -14.19
C ALA A 19 -16.96 5.89 -13.12
N ALA A 20 -16.87 4.77 -12.39
CA ALA A 20 -17.77 4.46 -11.27
C ALA A 20 -17.41 5.20 -9.96
N GLY A 21 -16.32 5.99 -9.95
CA GLY A 21 -15.93 6.81 -8.81
C GLY A 21 -14.85 6.21 -7.91
N VAL A 22 -14.12 5.21 -8.41
CA VAL A 22 -12.93 4.69 -7.71
C VAL A 22 -11.78 5.68 -7.85
N ASP A 23 -11.18 6.06 -6.74
CA ASP A 23 -10.10 7.05 -6.66
C ASP A 23 -8.71 6.41 -6.73
N SER A 24 -8.55 5.23 -6.11
CA SER A 24 -7.24 4.63 -5.91
C SER A 24 -7.22 3.13 -6.10
N LEU A 25 -6.06 2.64 -6.54
CA LEU A 25 -5.74 1.22 -6.60
C LEU A 25 -4.48 0.97 -5.79
N THR A 26 -4.46 -0.09 -4.99
CA THR A 26 -3.24 -0.61 -4.35
C THR A 26 -3.00 -2.04 -4.83
N VAL A 27 -1.79 -2.29 -5.34
CA VAL A 27 -1.33 -3.64 -5.71
C VAL A 27 0.12 -3.81 -5.27
N TYR A 28 0.35 -4.74 -4.36
CA TYR A 28 1.71 -5.12 -3.97
C TYR A 28 2.26 -6.12 -4.97
N GLN A 29 3.52 -5.92 -5.40
CA GLN A 29 4.21 -6.88 -6.26
C GLN A 29 4.51 -8.19 -5.53
N GLU A 30 4.43 -8.22 -4.22
CA GLU A 30 4.86 -9.24 -3.28
C GLU A 30 6.38 -9.26 -3.17
N THR A 31 7.09 -9.69 -4.19
CA THR A 31 8.55 -9.60 -4.33
C THR A 31 8.94 -9.17 -5.74
N TYR A 32 10.04 -8.45 -5.87
CA TYR A 32 10.63 -8.08 -7.16
C TYR A 32 11.66 -9.12 -7.63
N ASP A 33 11.96 -10.13 -6.83
CA ASP A 33 12.75 -11.30 -7.23
C ASP A 33 11.88 -12.24 -8.06
N ARG A 34 12.14 -12.30 -9.37
CA ARG A 34 11.34 -13.10 -10.33
C ARG A 34 11.39 -14.58 -10.02
N ALA A 35 12.58 -15.11 -9.68
CA ALA A 35 12.72 -16.52 -9.41
C ALA A 35 11.93 -16.92 -8.17
N LEU A 36 12.07 -16.15 -7.11
CA LEU A 36 11.30 -16.36 -5.88
C LEU A 36 9.80 -16.15 -6.10
N TYR A 37 9.42 -15.16 -6.94
CA TYR A 37 8.01 -14.96 -7.28
C TYR A 37 7.39 -16.16 -7.96
N ASP A 38 8.08 -16.75 -8.95
CA ASP A 38 7.62 -17.94 -9.69
C ASP A 38 7.49 -19.16 -8.75
N ASP A 39 8.43 -19.32 -7.82
CA ASP A 39 8.39 -20.38 -6.81
C ASP A 39 7.20 -20.24 -5.86
N LEU A 40 6.89 -19.01 -5.45
CA LEU A 40 5.78 -18.71 -4.53
C LEU A 40 4.40 -18.71 -5.22
N HIS A 41 4.36 -18.45 -6.53
CA HIS A 41 3.12 -18.35 -7.31
C HIS A 41 3.11 -19.31 -8.52
N PRO A 42 3.24 -20.63 -8.31
CA PRO A 42 3.38 -21.59 -9.41
C PRO A 42 2.12 -21.71 -10.28
N PHE A 43 0.97 -21.30 -9.77
CA PHE A 43 -0.31 -21.34 -10.47
C PHE A 43 -1.28 -20.26 -9.97
N GLY A 44 -2.44 -20.16 -10.63
CA GLY A 44 -3.50 -19.22 -10.24
C GLY A 44 -3.32 -17.80 -10.79
N PRO A 45 -4.19 -16.87 -10.41
CA PRO A 45 -4.24 -15.54 -11.01
C PRO A 45 -3.05 -14.63 -10.68
N LYS A 46 -2.24 -15.01 -9.69
CA LYS A 46 -1.01 -14.29 -9.34
C LYS A 46 0.22 -14.77 -10.11
N LYS A 47 0.13 -15.84 -10.93
CA LYS A 47 1.29 -16.47 -11.58
C LYS A 47 2.07 -15.53 -12.49
N ASP A 48 1.40 -14.63 -13.20
CA ASP A 48 2.05 -13.75 -14.18
C ASP A 48 2.68 -12.54 -13.48
N PHE A 49 3.99 -12.61 -13.32
CA PHE A 49 4.81 -11.56 -12.72
C PHE A 49 4.70 -10.23 -13.48
N ASP A 50 4.84 -10.25 -14.80
CA ASP A 50 4.86 -9.03 -15.61
C ASP A 50 3.47 -8.40 -15.71
N TRP A 51 2.43 -9.21 -15.79
CA TRP A 51 1.05 -8.73 -15.71
C TRP A 51 0.78 -8.01 -14.41
N ARG A 52 1.27 -8.56 -13.28
CA ARG A 52 1.13 -7.93 -11.97
C ARG A 52 1.97 -6.66 -11.85
N LEU A 53 3.24 -6.71 -12.28
CA LEU A 53 4.15 -5.57 -12.26
C LEU A 53 3.61 -4.37 -13.06
N GLY A 54 3.01 -4.62 -14.23
CA GLY A 54 2.41 -3.58 -15.08
C GLY A 54 1.04 -3.07 -14.62
N THR A 55 0.50 -3.58 -13.51
CA THR A 55 -0.81 -3.15 -13.00
C THR A 55 -0.87 -1.67 -12.64
N PRO A 56 0.11 -1.10 -11.92
CA PRO A 56 0.15 0.31 -11.60
C PRO A 56 0.17 1.22 -12.83
N ASP A 57 0.88 0.82 -13.89
CA ASP A 57 0.90 1.57 -15.16
C ASP A 57 -0.48 1.58 -15.82
N ARG A 58 -1.18 0.44 -15.84
CA ARG A 58 -2.55 0.38 -16.37
C ARG A 58 -3.53 1.23 -15.56
N ALA A 59 -3.36 1.27 -14.24
CA ALA A 59 -4.15 2.14 -13.36
C ALA A 59 -3.89 3.63 -13.66
N GLY A 60 -2.62 4.02 -13.86
CA GLY A 60 -2.23 5.38 -14.25
C GLY A 60 -2.80 5.77 -15.62
N ALA A 61 -2.71 4.87 -16.62
CA ALA A 61 -3.29 5.05 -17.96
C ALA A 61 -4.82 5.20 -17.93
N ALA A 62 -5.47 4.51 -17.01
CA ALA A 62 -6.92 4.63 -16.77
C ALA A 62 -7.31 5.93 -16.05
N GLY A 63 -6.35 6.70 -15.56
CA GLY A 63 -6.60 7.99 -14.89
C GLY A 63 -6.95 7.86 -13.41
N LEU A 64 -6.63 6.74 -12.75
CA LEU A 64 -6.80 6.63 -11.31
C LEU A 64 -5.92 7.66 -10.59
N ARG A 65 -6.50 8.30 -9.60
CA ARG A 65 -5.91 9.45 -8.91
C ARG A 65 -4.76 9.08 -7.98
N SER A 66 -4.79 7.88 -7.43
CA SER A 66 -3.77 7.39 -6.51
C SER A 66 -3.41 5.95 -6.82
N ILE A 67 -2.13 5.66 -6.78
CA ILE A 67 -1.57 4.35 -7.09
C ILE A 67 -0.69 3.92 -5.92
N GLY A 68 -1.09 2.86 -5.23
CA GLY A 68 -0.36 2.23 -4.14
C GLY A 68 0.45 1.04 -4.63
N ILE A 69 1.74 1.02 -4.33
CA ILE A 69 2.64 -0.09 -4.61
C ILE A 69 3.41 -0.52 -3.38
N GLY A 70 4.08 -1.65 -3.45
CA GLY A 70 4.96 -2.12 -2.39
C GLY A 70 5.44 -3.54 -2.61
N ALA A 71 6.27 -3.99 -1.68
CA ALA A 71 6.69 -5.38 -1.54
C ALA A 71 6.28 -5.91 -0.17
N LEU A 72 6.07 -7.23 -0.06
CA LEU A 72 5.86 -7.90 1.21
C LEU A 72 7.23 -8.24 1.81
N LEU A 73 7.67 -7.41 2.74
CA LEU A 73 8.97 -7.56 3.37
C LEU A 73 9.05 -8.84 4.20
N GLY A 74 10.11 -9.58 4.03
CA GLY A 74 10.31 -10.88 4.66
C GLY A 74 10.34 -12.05 3.68
N LEU A 75 9.99 -11.83 2.42
CA LEU A 75 10.14 -12.83 1.35
C LEU A 75 11.58 -12.88 0.82
N SER A 76 12.18 -11.74 0.50
CA SER A 76 13.53 -11.59 -0.02
C SER A 76 14.32 -10.54 0.77
N ASP A 77 15.57 -10.27 0.37
CA ASP A 77 16.38 -9.21 0.99
C ASP A 77 15.68 -7.85 0.85
N TRP A 78 15.35 -7.25 1.97
CA TRP A 78 14.62 -5.98 2.04
C TRP A 78 15.34 -4.81 1.33
N ARG A 79 16.66 -4.87 1.18
CA ARG A 79 17.44 -3.83 0.47
C ARG A 79 17.19 -3.92 -1.03
N VAL A 80 17.16 -5.13 -1.56
CA VAL A 80 16.85 -5.41 -2.97
C VAL A 80 15.40 -5.03 -3.26
N GLU A 81 14.47 -5.47 -2.41
CA GLU A 81 13.06 -5.10 -2.52
C GLU A 81 12.88 -3.57 -2.47
N GLY A 82 13.48 -2.92 -1.49
CA GLY A 82 13.41 -1.45 -1.34
C GLY A 82 13.98 -0.69 -2.52
N PHE A 83 15.07 -1.18 -3.13
CA PHE A 83 15.66 -0.61 -4.32
C PHE A 83 14.69 -0.67 -5.52
N PHE A 84 14.10 -1.83 -5.78
CA PHE A 84 13.16 -2.00 -6.89
C PHE A 84 11.84 -1.30 -6.66
N VAL A 85 11.30 -1.29 -5.44
CA VAL A 85 10.13 -0.47 -5.07
C VAL A 85 10.42 1.01 -5.34
N GLY A 86 11.58 1.50 -4.95
CA GLY A 86 12.00 2.89 -5.20
C GLY A 86 12.08 3.23 -6.68
N LEU A 87 12.65 2.33 -7.50
CA LEU A 87 12.71 2.50 -8.97
C LEU A 87 11.31 2.51 -9.58
N HIS A 88 10.45 1.58 -9.17
CA HIS A 88 9.08 1.48 -9.66
C HIS A 88 8.26 2.72 -9.29
N ALA A 89 8.32 3.16 -8.03
CA ALA A 89 7.66 4.39 -7.59
C ALA A 89 8.12 5.62 -8.40
N ARG A 90 9.42 5.72 -8.65
CA ARG A 90 9.99 6.81 -9.45
C ARG A 90 9.55 6.77 -10.91
N HIS A 91 9.47 5.57 -11.50
CA HIS A 91 8.90 5.37 -12.84
C HIS A 91 7.47 5.87 -12.89
N LEU A 92 6.61 5.40 -11.99
CA LEU A 92 5.20 5.77 -11.93
C LEU A 92 5.00 7.27 -11.72
N ALA A 93 5.73 7.88 -10.78
CA ALA A 93 5.64 9.31 -10.50
C ALA A 93 6.02 10.19 -11.71
N ARG A 94 6.95 9.72 -12.57
CA ARG A 94 7.34 10.43 -13.78
C ARG A 94 6.38 10.21 -14.94
N THR A 95 5.92 8.98 -15.12
CA THR A 95 5.05 8.59 -16.24
C THR A 95 3.62 9.07 -16.01
N TRP A 96 3.13 8.91 -14.80
CA TRP A 96 1.75 9.19 -14.38
C TRP A 96 1.70 10.35 -13.39
N TRP A 97 2.34 11.45 -13.70
CA TRP A 97 2.50 12.63 -12.81
C TRP A 97 1.17 13.21 -12.29
N ARG A 98 0.05 12.87 -12.91
CA ARG A 98 -1.30 13.26 -12.43
C ARG A 98 -1.84 12.33 -11.34
N SER A 99 -1.19 11.19 -11.13
CA SER A 99 -1.55 10.22 -10.09
C SER A 99 -0.57 10.35 -8.93
N ARG A 100 -1.09 10.37 -7.72
CA ARG A 100 -0.26 10.31 -6.51
C ARG A 100 0.26 8.89 -6.33
N VAL A 101 1.54 8.72 -6.21
CA VAL A 101 2.17 7.43 -5.91
C VAL A 101 2.34 7.27 -4.41
N ASN A 102 1.84 6.17 -3.87
CA ASN A 102 2.01 5.79 -2.47
C ASN A 102 2.80 4.48 -2.38
N VAL A 103 3.75 4.44 -1.46
CA VAL A 103 4.56 3.25 -1.18
C VAL A 103 4.20 2.69 0.18
N SER A 104 3.92 1.40 0.23
CA SER A 104 3.72 0.64 1.46
C SER A 104 4.77 -0.46 1.56
N PHE A 105 5.19 -0.79 2.78
CA PHE A 105 6.23 -1.77 3.04
C PHE A 105 5.83 -2.71 4.19
N PRO A 106 4.72 -3.45 4.01
CA PRO A 106 4.23 -4.37 5.04
C PRO A 106 5.23 -5.49 5.26
N ARG A 107 5.52 -5.77 6.53
CA ARG A 107 6.29 -6.97 6.90
C ARG A 107 5.37 -8.19 6.94
N LEU A 108 5.91 -9.33 6.53
CA LEU A 108 5.22 -10.62 6.65
C LEU A 108 4.92 -10.90 8.11
N ARG A 109 3.68 -11.18 8.43
CA ARG A 109 3.18 -11.54 9.75
C ARG A 109 2.63 -12.96 9.73
N PRO A 110 2.60 -13.65 10.87
CA PRO A 110 1.94 -14.94 10.96
C PRO A 110 0.52 -14.88 10.39
N ALA A 111 0.16 -15.87 9.60
CA ALA A 111 -1.14 -16.05 8.98
C ALA A 111 -1.59 -17.50 9.15
N ASP A 112 -2.86 -17.77 8.94
CA ASP A 112 -3.36 -19.14 8.86
C ASP A 112 -2.65 -19.87 7.71
N GLY A 113 -1.99 -20.99 8.01
CA GLY A 113 -1.16 -21.72 7.04
C GLY A 113 0.34 -21.75 7.38
N GLY A 114 0.78 -20.98 8.37
CA GLY A 114 2.11 -21.15 8.99
C GLY A 114 3.31 -20.72 8.14
N PHE A 115 3.12 -19.91 7.09
CA PHE A 115 4.25 -19.42 6.28
C PHE A 115 5.12 -18.47 7.11
N ALA A 116 6.40 -18.82 7.27
CA ALA A 116 7.38 -18.01 7.99
C ALA A 116 8.18 -17.10 7.05
N PRO A 117 8.64 -15.93 7.52
CA PRO A 117 9.52 -15.08 6.72
C PRO A 117 10.81 -15.80 6.32
N LEU A 118 11.15 -15.79 5.03
CA LEU A 118 12.42 -16.34 4.50
C LEU A 118 13.58 -15.39 4.83
N ALA A 119 13.35 -14.09 4.87
CA ALA A 119 14.32 -13.04 5.16
C ALA A 119 13.72 -12.05 6.19
N PRO A 120 13.71 -12.35 7.49
CA PRO A 120 13.11 -11.51 8.52
C PRO A 120 13.67 -10.08 8.53
N VAL A 121 12.79 -9.09 8.69
CA VAL A 121 13.16 -7.66 8.68
C VAL A 121 13.00 -7.07 10.07
N SER A 122 14.09 -6.58 10.64
CA SER A 122 14.09 -5.93 11.96
C SER A 122 13.47 -4.53 11.92
N ASP A 123 13.11 -3.98 13.08
CA ASP A 123 12.61 -2.60 13.18
C ASP A 123 13.64 -1.58 12.67
N ALA A 124 14.92 -1.79 12.99
CA ALA A 124 16.01 -0.93 12.50
C ALA A 124 16.12 -0.95 10.96
N ALA A 125 15.95 -2.13 10.34
CA ALA A 125 15.94 -2.26 8.88
C ALA A 125 14.72 -1.56 8.26
N LEU A 126 13.54 -1.68 8.89
CA LEU A 126 12.33 -1.00 8.46
C LEU A 126 12.49 0.53 8.54
N VAL A 127 13.05 1.05 9.63
CA VAL A 127 13.36 2.48 9.78
C VAL A 127 14.33 2.95 8.71
N GLN A 128 15.40 2.19 8.45
CA GLN A 128 16.37 2.52 7.41
C GLN A 128 15.72 2.57 6.03
N LEU A 129 14.88 1.59 5.69
CA LEU A 129 14.15 1.55 4.43
C LEU A 129 13.22 2.77 4.28
N LEU A 130 12.45 3.08 5.33
CA LEU A 130 11.55 4.24 5.34
C LEU A 130 12.30 5.54 5.08
N CYS A 131 13.39 5.77 5.81
CA CYS A 131 14.21 6.97 5.62
C CYS A 131 14.81 7.03 4.20
N ALA A 132 15.31 5.92 3.67
CA ALA A 132 15.84 5.85 2.31
C ALA A 132 14.76 6.17 1.26
N LEU A 133 13.57 5.59 1.40
CA LEU A 133 12.45 5.86 0.50
C LEU A 133 11.99 7.31 0.61
N ARG A 134 11.94 7.91 1.81
CA ARG A 134 11.58 9.31 1.98
C ARG A 134 12.58 10.25 1.31
N LEU A 135 13.87 9.96 1.39
CA LEU A 135 14.92 10.74 0.71
C LEU A 135 14.85 10.59 -0.81
N LEU A 136 14.56 9.39 -1.32
CA LEU A 136 14.45 9.11 -2.76
C LEU A 136 13.17 9.67 -3.37
N LEU A 137 12.08 9.68 -2.62
CA LEU A 137 10.71 9.96 -3.06
C LEU A 137 10.08 11.05 -2.17
N PRO A 138 10.58 12.29 -2.22
CA PRO A 138 10.15 13.36 -1.30
C PRO A 138 8.65 13.69 -1.42
N ASP A 139 8.08 13.56 -2.62
CA ASP A 139 6.70 13.93 -2.92
C ASP A 139 5.71 12.75 -2.87
N SER A 140 6.21 11.51 -2.75
CA SER A 140 5.37 10.32 -2.69
C SER A 140 4.79 10.09 -1.30
N GLY A 141 3.61 9.47 -1.24
CA GLY A 141 3.05 8.99 0.02
C GLY A 141 3.82 7.78 0.55
N LEU A 142 4.03 7.72 1.86
CA LEU A 142 4.50 6.53 2.55
C LEU A 142 3.42 6.06 3.52
N THR A 143 2.94 4.84 3.31
CA THR A 143 1.81 4.26 4.04
C THR A 143 2.31 3.23 5.05
N LEU A 144 1.85 3.34 6.28
CA LEU A 144 2.16 2.39 7.34
C LEU A 144 0.89 1.66 7.78
N SER A 145 0.91 0.33 7.63
CA SER A 145 -0.22 -0.53 7.93
C SER A 145 -0.33 -0.87 9.42
N THR A 146 -1.45 -1.47 9.81
CA THR A 146 -1.71 -1.99 11.15
C THR A 146 -0.93 -3.27 11.49
N ARG A 147 -0.09 -3.77 10.58
CA ARG A 147 0.82 -4.91 10.83
C ARG A 147 1.89 -4.60 11.85
N GLU A 148 2.23 -3.32 12.02
CA GLU A 148 3.23 -2.86 12.96
C GLU A 148 2.58 -2.50 14.31
N SER A 149 3.33 -2.69 15.41
CA SER A 149 2.83 -2.36 16.73
C SER A 149 2.52 -0.88 16.88
N ALA A 150 1.54 -0.53 17.71
CA ALA A 150 1.16 0.84 18.00
C ALA A 150 2.37 1.69 18.38
N ARG A 151 3.24 1.18 19.26
CA ARG A 151 4.46 1.87 19.69
C ARG A 151 5.38 2.19 18.51
N LEU A 152 5.65 1.24 17.62
CA LEU A 152 6.54 1.45 16.48
C LEU A 152 5.91 2.47 15.51
N ARG A 153 4.63 2.35 15.23
CA ARG A 153 3.90 3.25 14.34
C ARG A 153 3.97 4.70 14.83
N ASP A 154 3.76 4.93 16.12
CA ASP A 154 3.82 6.25 16.73
C ASP A 154 5.21 6.90 16.60
N HIS A 155 6.29 6.09 16.71
CA HIS A 155 7.67 6.56 16.55
C HIS A 155 8.08 6.79 15.08
N LEU A 156 7.41 6.14 14.13
CA LEU A 156 7.73 6.28 12.71
C LEU A 156 7.11 7.52 12.06
N LEU A 157 6.07 8.11 12.66
CA LEU A 157 5.39 9.30 12.14
C LEU A 157 6.36 10.44 11.78
N PRO A 158 7.23 10.91 12.70
CA PRO A 158 8.12 12.04 12.41
C PRO A 158 9.19 11.73 11.37
N LEU A 159 9.35 10.46 10.97
CA LEU A 159 10.33 10.03 9.97
C LEU A 159 9.79 10.09 8.54
N GLY A 160 8.58 10.64 8.35
CA GLY A 160 8.05 10.93 7.02
C GLY A 160 6.91 10.01 6.56
N ILE A 161 6.26 9.32 7.46
CA ILE A 161 4.98 8.65 7.18
C ILE A 161 3.93 9.72 6.85
N THR A 162 3.15 9.47 5.78
CA THR A 162 2.10 10.38 5.33
C THR A 162 0.71 9.78 5.41
N GLN A 163 0.62 8.46 5.54
CA GLN A 163 -0.66 7.75 5.64
C GLN A 163 -0.57 6.63 6.67
N LEU A 164 -1.62 6.49 7.46
CA LEU A 164 -1.79 5.41 8.43
C LEU A 164 -3.10 4.66 8.17
N SER A 165 -3.03 3.33 8.23
CA SER A 165 -4.25 2.53 8.34
C SER A 165 -4.76 2.53 9.77
N ALA A 166 -6.08 2.49 9.96
CA ALA A 166 -6.73 2.40 11.27
C ALA A 166 -7.94 1.45 11.18
N GLY A 167 -8.26 0.77 12.26
CA GLY A 167 -9.44 -0.09 12.34
C GLY A 167 -9.47 -1.18 11.27
N SER A 168 -8.31 -1.72 10.88
CA SER A 168 -8.24 -2.74 9.83
C SER A 168 -8.87 -4.05 10.31
N CYS A 169 -9.68 -4.68 9.46
CA CYS A 169 -10.16 -6.03 9.65
C CYS A 169 -9.71 -6.91 8.48
N THR A 170 -8.99 -8.00 8.77
CA THR A 170 -8.43 -8.90 7.76
C THR A 170 -9.22 -10.19 7.60
N ALA A 171 -10.28 -10.36 8.39
CA ALA A 171 -11.18 -11.50 8.26
C ALA A 171 -12.26 -11.24 7.20
N PRO A 172 -12.64 -12.22 6.39
CA PRO A 172 -13.72 -12.09 5.42
C PRO A 172 -15.02 -11.62 6.07
N GLY A 173 -15.64 -10.56 5.55
CA GLY A 173 -16.89 -10.00 6.09
C GLY A 173 -16.76 -9.24 7.41
N GLY A 174 -15.53 -9.07 7.95
CA GLY A 174 -15.29 -8.58 9.30
C GLY A 174 -15.75 -7.15 9.62
N TYR A 175 -16.04 -6.33 8.62
CA TYR A 175 -16.60 -4.99 8.84
C TYR A 175 -18.12 -4.99 9.12
N GLY A 176 -18.81 -6.10 8.92
CA GLY A 176 -20.28 -6.17 9.04
C GLY A 176 -20.81 -7.03 10.19
N HIS A 177 -20.09 -8.05 10.62
CA HIS A 177 -20.50 -9.00 11.65
C HIS A 177 -19.29 -9.56 12.40
N ALA A 178 -19.51 -10.18 13.57
CA ALA A 178 -18.44 -10.90 14.29
C ALA A 178 -17.81 -11.96 13.38
N CYS A 179 -16.48 -11.89 13.21
CA CYS A 179 -15.75 -12.71 12.26
C CYS A 179 -15.74 -14.18 12.70
N GLU A 180 -16.33 -15.06 11.91
CA GLU A 180 -16.22 -16.52 12.08
C GLU A 180 -15.10 -17.14 11.22
N GLY A 181 -14.38 -16.33 10.43
CA GLY A 181 -13.29 -16.76 9.53
C GLY A 181 -11.91 -16.40 10.04
N GLY A 182 -10.90 -17.17 9.68
CA GLY A 182 -9.50 -16.90 10.00
C GLY A 182 -9.02 -15.57 9.41
N ALA A 183 -8.18 -14.85 10.15
CA ALA A 183 -7.59 -13.60 9.68
C ALA A 183 -6.55 -13.87 8.57
N GLN A 184 -6.56 -13.07 7.51
CA GLN A 184 -5.58 -13.19 6.43
C GLN A 184 -4.14 -13.00 6.94
N PHE A 185 -3.95 -12.15 7.95
CA PHE A 185 -2.69 -11.94 8.66
C PHE A 185 -2.95 -11.28 10.03
N ALA A 186 -1.98 -11.41 10.95
CA ALA A 186 -2.06 -10.80 12.27
C ALA A 186 -1.94 -9.27 12.20
N ILE A 187 -2.76 -8.58 12.96
CA ILE A 187 -2.74 -7.13 13.20
C ILE A 187 -2.11 -6.89 14.58
N ASP A 188 -1.12 -6.00 14.66
CA ASP A 188 -0.46 -5.64 15.92
C ASP A 188 -1.00 -4.32 16.51
N ASP A 189 -1.64 -3.49 15.69
CA ASP A 189 -2.28 -2.24 16.12
C ASP A 189 -3.77 -2.29 15.75
N ASP A 190 -4.60 -2.52 16.74
CA ASP A 190 -6.04 -2.66 16.63
C ASP A 190 -6.81 -1.35 16.88
N ARG A 191 -6.07 -0.24 17.06
CA ARG A 191 -6.69 1.07 17.28
C ARG A 191 -7.61 1.45 16.14
N ASP A 192 -8.79 1.94 16.52
CA ASP A 192 -9.75 2.51 15.59
C ASP A 192 -9.30 3.89 15.06
N ALA A 193 -10.11 4.45 14.18
CA ALA A 193 -9.80 5.72 13.55
C ALA A 193 -9.78 6.90 14.54
N ASP A 194 -10.67 6.91 15.53
CA ASP A 194 -10.73 7.98 16.52
C ASP A 194 -9.52 7.94 17.45
N GLN A 195 -9.08 6.74 17.83
CA GLN A 195 -7.85 6.55 18.63
C GLN A 195 -6.60 6.97 17.87
N ILE A 196 -6.50 6.67 16.57
CA ILE A 196 -5.40 7.13 15.71
C ILE A 196 -5.45 8.67 15.56
N CYS A 197 -6.62 9.27 15.35
CA CYS A 197 -6.75 10.72 15.29
C CYS A 197 -6.32 11.39 16.59
N ALA A 198 -6.74 10.86 17.74
CA ALA A 198 -6.35 11.39 19.06
C ALA A 198 -4.82 11.30 19.27
N MET A 199 -4.20 10.20 18.86
CA MET A 199 -2.74 10.01 18.91
C MET A 199 -2.02 11.02 18.02
N LEU A 200 -2.48 11.23 16.78
CA LEU A 200 -1.92 12.20 15.85
C LEU A 200 -1.97 13.62 16.43
N GLN A 201 -3.13 14.04 16.96
CA GLN A 201 -3.32 15.34 17.58
C GLN A 201 -2.43 15.54 18.81
N ALA A 202 -2.29 14.50 19.65
CA ALA A 202 -1.39 14.53 20.81
C ALA A 202 0.09 14.72 20.42
N GLN A 203 0.48 14.31 19.22
CA GLN A 203 1.82 14.52 18.67
C GLN A 203 1.94 15.81 17.82
N GLY A 204 0.89 16.63 17.76
CA GLY A 204 0.90 17.90 17.04
C GLY A 204 0.61 17.80 15.54
N TYR A 205 0.08 16.66 15.08
CA TYR A 205 -0.36 16.47 13.70
C TYR A 205 -1.86 16.76 13.56
N ASP A 206 -2.26 17.24 12.40
CA ASP A 206 -3.66 17.42 12.03
C ASP A 206 -4.12 16.21 11.18
N PRO A 207 -4.99 15.34 11.69
CA PRO A 207 -5.45 14.17 10.94
C PRO A 207 -6.38 14.58 9.80
N VAL A 208 -6.04 14.15 8.58
CA VAL A 208 -6.77 14.45 7.36
C VAL A 208 -7.38 13.18 6.79
N TRP A 209 -8.71 13.12 6.69
CA TRP A 209 -9.44 11.99 6.14
C TRP A 209 -9.43 11.93 4.60
N LYS A 210 -9.30 13.11 3.98
CA LYS A 210 -9.30 13.27 2.54
C LYS A 210 -8.45 14.49 2.19
N ASP A 211 -7.38 14.28 1.46
CA ASP A 211 -6.40 15.30 1.09
C ASP A 211 -6.66 15.96 -0.28
N TRP A 212 -7.85 15.77 -0.83
CA TRP A 212 -8.25 16.36 -2.11
C TRP A 212 -9.75 16.57 -2.20
N ASP A 213 -10.20 17.47 -3.07
CA ASP A 213 -11.60 17.69 -3.39
C ASP A 213 -11.86 17.39 -4.88
N ARG A 214 -13.03 16.81 -5.18
CA ARG A 214 -13.44 16.47 -6.53
C ARG A 214 -13.57 17.71 -7.44
N ALA A 215 -13.89 18.85 -6.86
CA ALA A 215 -13.95 20.13 -7.56
C ALA A 215 -12.65 20.49 -8.28
N PHE A 216 -11.50 20.06 -7.79
CA PHE A 216 -10.22 20.27 -8.47
C PHE A 216 -10.02 19.37 -9.70
N LEU A 217 -10.89 18.40 -9.93
CA LEU A 217 -10.81 17.47 -11.06
C LEU A 217 -11.85 17.80 -12.13
N GLU A 218 -12.90 18.53 -11.78
CA GLU A 218 -13.90 18.97 -12.72
C GLU A 218 -13.28 20.07 -13.59
N ARG A 219 -12.94 19.73 -14.83
CA ARG A 219 -12.75 20.76 -15.85
C ARG A 219 -14.05 21.53 -15.92
N GLU A 220 -14.00 22.83 -15.78
CA GLU A 220 -15.11 23.69 -16.21
C GLU A 220 -15.52 23.23 -17.62
N ALA A 221 -16.64 22.55 -17.71
CA ALA A 221 -17.32 22.30 -18.97
C ALA A 221 -17.93 23.63 -19.36
N GLY A 222 -17.16 24.46 -20.07
CA GLY A 222 -17.73 25.69 -20.60
C GLY A 222 -16.75 26.88 -20.60
N CYS A 223 -15.96 27.01 -21.60
CA CYS A 223 -15.73 28.24 -22.38
C CYS A 223 -15.44 27.84 -23.81
#